data_5ce4f72618c2eed1098c9d929db06335
#
_entry.id   5ce4f72618c2eed1098c9d929db06335
#
_cell.length_a   1.000
_cell.length_b   1.000
_cell.length_c   1.000
_cell.angle_alpha   90.00
_cell.angle_beta   90.00
_cell.angle_gamma   90.00
#
_symmetry.space_group_name_H-M   'P 1'
#
loop_
_entity.id
_entity.type
_entity.pdbx_description
1 polymer ?
#
loop_
_entity_poly.entity_id
_entity_poly.type
_entity_poly.pdbx_seq_one_letter_code
_entity_poly.pdbx_strand_id
1 'polypeptide(L)'
;MIKKLLYIIMVALLASCGSDDPSPSPGGEPDKPGGETQPTLLGENLIVCNEGNWQSDNGQLSFYDGTTGVMTNKWFRKVNGSKIGDTPNDILHVNDTLIAITVNWSNIIQYIHPDGTACGATENVPNNRRMCSDGRYLYVTSYAHKCGSQTFTRGYVAKIDLKTKDVVVTCEVGWEPEGIRLYKGVLYIANTGGYSFSETTHDHETTVSLVDSETMTLIRNIDTGCINLYGEISQAGRYLCINSCGDYYDVKPRMLIFDCETNTFNVLNFPCTYNTTDGKLFYVVGSEYSYYTNEYKYYQRTINPATMEVTEGVVNDVVTKKLSELTSPYEIYISPYTHNIYFTDAGSYASAGYLYGYTMKGEELFKPQKVYINPAHILALPVYGK
;
A
#
# COMPACT_ATOMS: atom_id res chain seq x y z
N MET A 1 -21.64 -63.27 -0.98
CA MET A 1 -22.56 -63.06 -2.13
C MET A 1 -22.30 -61.69 -2.67
N ILE A 2 -21.37 -61.49 -3.64
CA ILE A 2 -21.60 -61.38 -5.09
C ILE A 2 -22.60 -60.25 -5.40
N LYS A 3 -22.12 -59.10 -5.92
CA LYS A 3 -21.97 -58.79 -7.34
C LYS A 3 -21.15 -57.53 -7.57
N LYS A 4 -20.13 -57.69 -8.40
CA LYS A 4 -19.38 -56.68 -9.15
C LYS A 4 -20.30 -56.03 -10.19
N LEU A 5 -20.05 -54.76 -10.54
CA LEU A 5 -20.18 -54.31 -11.92
C LEU A 5 -19.10 -53.27 -12.26
N LEU A 6 -18.24 -53.64 -13.17
CA LEU A 6 -17.28 -52.86 -13.96
C LEU A 6 -18.03 -52.04 -15.02
N TYR A 7 -17.55 -50.84 -15.37
CA TYR A 7 -17.56 -50.27 -16.72
C TYR A 7 -16.28 -49.43 -16.88
N ILE A 8 -15.35 -49.92 -17.51
CA ILE A 8 -14.69 -49.95 -18.84
C ILE A 8 -14.59 -48.56 -19.50
N ILE A 9 -13.36 -48.12 -19.54
CA ILE A 9 -12.51 -47.25 -20.35
C ILE A 9 -12.97 -47.13 -21.82
N MET A 10 -12.84 -45.90 -22.36
CA MET A 10 -12.51 -45.73 -23.78
C MET A 10 -11.50 -44.58 -23.96
N VAL A 11 -10.28 -44.99 -24.27
CA VAL A 11 -9.17 -44.18 -24.79
C VAL A 11 -9.36 -44.09 -26.31
N ALA A 12 -9.22 -42.89 -26.87
CA ALA A 12 -8.96 -42.75 -28.30
C ALA A 12 -7.77 -41.81 -28.51
N LEU A 13 -6.64 -42.44 -28.75
CA LEU A 13 -5.47 -41.85 -29.40
C LEU A 13 -5.74 -41.76 -30.91
N LEU A 14 -5.50 -40.61 -31.54
CA LEU A 14 -5.14 -40.53 -32.95
C LEU A 14 -3.95 -39.61 -33.09
N ALA A 15 -2.82 -40.20 -33.35
CA ALA A 15 -1.64 -39.59 -33.96
C ALA A 15 -1.80 -39.63 -35.50
N SER A 16 -1.41 -38.59 -36.20
CA SER A 16 -1.00 -38.68 -37.60
C SER A 16 0.00 -37.59 -37.91
N CYS A 17 1.14 -38.02 -38.38
CA CYS A 17 2.23 -37.24 -38.93
C CYS A 17 1.99 -36.87 -40.40
N GLY A 18 2.57 -35.71 -40.81
CA GLY A 18 3.44 -35.70 -42.01
C GLY A 18 2.97 -34.90 -43.21
N SER A 19 3.78 -33.97 -43.58
CA SER A 19 4.43 -33.63 -44.87
C SER A 19 3.96 -32.38 -45.64
N ASP A 20 4.92 -31.46 -45.72
CA ASP A 20 5.38 -30.62 -46.85
C ASP A 20 4.42 -29.95 -47.85
N ASP A 21 4.51 -28.62 -47.87
CA ASP A 21 4.48 -27.54 -48.86
C ASP A 21 3.96 -27.79 -50.32
N PRO A 22 3.39 -26.81 -51.06
CA PRO A 22 3.77 -25.37 -51.16
C PRO A 22 2.62 -24.37 -51.28
N SER A 23 2.98 -23.10 -51.08
CA SER A 23 2.15 -21.90 -51.35
C SER A 23 1.52 -21.81 -52.75
N PRO A 24 0.35 -21.10 -52.88
CA PRO A 24 0.39 -19.75 -53.42
C PRO A 24 -0.54 -18.76 -52.74
N SER A 25 -0.09 -17.53 -52.56
CA SER A 25 -0.92 -16.31 -52.46
C SER A 25 -1.52 -15.97 -53.82
N PRO A 26 -2.54 -15.12 -53.97
CA PRO A 26 -3.11 -14.13 -53.06
C PRO A 26 -4.65 -14.12 -53.01
N GLY A 27 -5.20 -13.76 -51.89
CA GLY A 27 -6.62 -13.40 -51.79
C GLY A 27 -6.76 -12.46 -50.60
N GLY A 28 -6.97 -11.17 -50.87
CA GLY A 28 -7.16 -10.17 -49.85
C GLY A 28 -8.37 -10.49 -48.98
N GLU A 29 -8.15 -10.63 -47.69
CA GLU A 29 -9.21 -10.54 -46.69
C GLU A 29 -9.63 -9.07 -46.52
N PRO A 30 -10.92 -8.79 -46.38
CA PRO A 30 -11.38 -7.42 -46.15
C PRO A 30 -10.94 -6.96 -44.76
N ASP A 31 -10.42 -5.74 -44.70
CA ASP A 31 -10.07 -5.01 -43.47
C ASP A 31 -11.15 -5.19 -42.39
N LYS A 32 -10.80 -5.76 -41.24
CA LYS A 32 -11.59 -5.67 -40.03
C LYS A 32 -11.55 -4.22 -39.55
N PRO A 33 -12.70 -3.55 -39.38
CA PRO A 33 -12.72 -2.20 -38.87
C PRO A 33 -12.35 -2.18 -37.39
N GLY A 34 -11.38 -1.35 -37.03
CA GLY A 34 -11.24 -0.76 -35.70
C GLY A 34 -10.76 -1.69 -34.59
N GLY A 35 -9.47 -2.04 -34.59
CA GLY A 35 -8.78 -2.27 -33.33
C GLY A 35 -8.72 -0.94 -32.59
N GLU A 36 -9.43 -0.80 -31.46
CA GLU A 36 -9.21 0.30 -30.53
C GLU A 36 -7.72 0.30 -30.15
N THR A 37 -6.98 1.28 -30.62
CA THR A 37 -5.59 1.48 -30.20
C THR A 37 -5.62 1.80 -28.71
N GLN A 38 -5.05 0.93 -27.89
CA GLN A 38 -4.87 1.19 -26.46
C GLN A 38 -4.18 2.55 -26.30
N PRO A 39 -4.72 3.44 -25.46
CA PRO A 39 -4.13 4.76 -25.27
C PRO A 39 -2.69 4.63 -24.81
N THR A 40 -1.78 5.36 -25.44
CA THR A 40 -0.35 5.35 -25.11
C THR A 40 -0.13 6.06 -23.78
N LEU A 41 0.53 5.38 -22.82
CA LEU A 41 0.95 6.00 -21.57
C LEU A 41 2.05 7.04 -21.88
N LEU A 42 1.77 8.32 -21.59
CA LEU A 42 2.68 9.45 -21.79
C LEU A 42 3.54 9.75 -20.57
N GLY A 43 3.07 9.37 -19.38
CA GLY A 43 3.69 9.66 -18.12
C GLY A 43 2.69 9.52 -16.97
N GLU A 44 2.95 10.17 -15.88
CA GLU A 44 2.08 10.14 -14.70
C GLU A 44 2.10 11.44 -13.92
N ASN A 45 0.99 11.77 -13.31
CA ASN A 45 0.87 12.77 -12.27
C ASN A 45 1.07 12.13 -10.90
N LEU A 46 1.51 12.91 -9.91
CA LEU A 46 1.69 12.40 -8.55
C LEU A 46 0.84 13.23 -7.57
N ILE A 47 0.16 12.53 -6.66
CA ILE A 47 -0.44 13.13 -5.48
C ILE A 47 0.40 12.73 -4.29
N VAL A 48 0.83 13.72 -3.49
CA VAL A 48 1.51 13.47 -2.22
C VAL A 48 0.54 13.83 -1.10
N CYS A 49 0.21 12.83 -0.29
CA CYS A 49 -0.58 12.98 0.92
C CYS A 49 0.34 13.45 2.05
N ASN A 50 0.12 14.68 2.54
CA ASN A 50 0.93 15.25 3.61
C ASN A 50 0.11 15.29 4.89
N GLU A 51 0.54 14.55 5.92
CA GLU A 51 -0.19 14.43 7.19
C GLU A 51 -0.32 15.77 7.92
N GLY A 52 0.67 16.65 7.73
CA GLY A 52 0.77 17.86 8.53
C GLY A 52 1.31 17.58 9.94
N ASN A 53 1.05 18.47 10.86
CA ASN A 53 1.34 18.29 12.28
C ASN A 53 0.05 17.84 12.98
N TRP A 54 0.16 16.80 13.77
CA TRP A 54 -0.93 16.25 14.55
C TRP A 54 -1.65 17.31 15.39
N GLN A 55 -2.98 17.32 15.41
CA GLN A 55 -3.85 18.30 16.06
C GLN A 55 -3.72 19.75 15.53
N SER A 56 -3.17 19.94 14.35
CA SER A 56 -2.94 21.28 13.80
C SER A 56 -3.88 21.65 12.65
N ASP A 57 -4.74 20.70 12.23
CA ASP A 57 -5.66 20.86 11.10
C ASP A 57 -4.98 21.48 9.87
N ASN A 58 -3.77 20.98 9.60
CA ASN A 58 -2.93 21.47 8.51
C ASN A 58 -2.48 20.40 7.52
N GLY A 59 -3.10 19.20 7.58
CA GLY A 59 -2.93 18.16 6.57
C GLY A 59 -3.40 18.64 5.19
N GLN A 60 -2.77 18.14 4.13
CA GLN A 60 -3.12 18.54 2.77
C GLN A 60 -2.57 17.62 1.69
N LEU A 61 -3.05 17.82 0.45
CA LEU A 61 -2.51 17.19 -0.74
C LEU A 61 -1.61 18.16 -1.52
N SER A 62 -0.49 17.63 -2.03
CA SER A 62 0.34 18.28 -3.05
C SER A 62 0.17 17.50 -4.35
N PHE A 63 0.05 18.20 -5.47
CA PHE A 63 -0.13 17.61 -6.80
C PHE A 63 1.04 18.00 -7.70
N TYR A 64 1.71 17.01 -8.27
CA TYR A 64 2.73 17.20 -9.29
C TYR A 64 2.15 16.82 -10.66
N ASP A 65 2.09 17.79 -11.55
CA ASP A 65 1.71 17.59 -12.94
C ASP A 65 2.92 17.09 -13.74
N GLY A 66 2.91 15.82 -14.08
CA GLY A 66 3.99 15.18 -14.83
C GLY A 66 4.16 15.69 -16.27
N THR A 67 3.14 16.36 -16.83
CA THR A 67 3.21 16.95 -18.18
C THR A 67 3.92 18.31 -18.17
N THR A 68 3.64 19.13 -17.16
CA THR A 68 4.19 20.49 -17.05
C THR A 68 5.37 20.60 -16.10
N GLY A 69 5.61 19.59 -15.25
CA GLY A 69 6.63 19.61 -14.20
C GLY A 69 6.30 20.54 -13.03
N VAL A 70 5.05 20.96 -12.88
CA VAL A 70 4.64 21.95 -11.86
C VAL A 70 4.09 21.26 -10.62
N MET A 71 4.66 21.59 -9.45
CA MET A 71 4.14 21.19 -8.14
C MET A 71 3.13 22.21 -7.60
N THR A 72 1.95 21.72 -7.26
CA THR A 72 0.87 22.52 -6.63
C THR A 72 0.63 22.04 -5.21
N ASN A 73 1.14 22.79 -4.22
CA ASN A 73 0.83 22.58 -2.81
C ASN A 73 -0.55 23.13 -2.44
N LYS A 74 -1.17 22.56 -1.38
CA LYS A 74 -2.53 22.89 -0.94
C LYS A 74 -3.56 22.61 -2.05
N TRP A 75 -3.31 21.58 -2.83
CA TRP A 75 -4.10 21.28 -4.02
C TRP A 75 -5.57 21.04 -3.71
N PHE A 76 -5.89 20.17 -2.73
CA PHE A 76 -7.27 19.93 -2.32
C PHE A 76 -7.99 21.25 -1.98
N ARG A 77 -7.35 22.13 -1.19
CA ARG A 77 -7.94 23.43 -0.81
C ARG A 77 -8.12 24.37 -2.00
N LYS A 78 -7.17 24.37 -2.94
CA LYS A 78 -7.28 25.19 -4.16
C LYS A 78 -8.44 24.77 -5.04
N VAL A 79 -8.70 23.47 -5.12
CA VAL A 79 -9.79 22.93 -5.95
C VAL A 79 -11.14 23.10 -5.24
N ASN A 80 -11.22 22.81 -3.94
CA ASN A 80 -12.51 22.69 -3.22
C ASN A 80 -12.86 23.88 -2.34
N GLY A 81 -11.95 24.84 -2.12
CA GLY A 81 -12.16 25.97 -1.23
C GLY A 81 -12.13 25.63 0.27
N SER A 82 -12.01 24.35 0.65
CA SER A 82 -12.03 23.84 2.02
C SER A 82 -10.74 23.07 2.34
N LYS A 83 -10.49 22.81 3.62
CA LYS A 83 -9.42 21.90 4.07
C LYS A 83 -9.85 20.46 3.90
N ILE A 84 -8.90 19.53 3.76
CA ILE A 84 -9.16 18.09 3.75
C ILE A 84 -9.42 17.54 5.15
N GLY A 85 -8.91 18.19 6.19
CA GLY A 85 -8.99 17.77 7.57
C GLY A 85 -7.60 17.58 8.21
N ASP A 86 -7.58 17.01 9.40
CA ASP A 86 -6.37 16.80 10.18
C ASP A 86 -5.86 15.37 10.03
N THR A 87 -4.58 15.25 9.72
CA THR A 87 -3.83 14.01 9.57
C THR A 87 -4.41 13.07 8.50
N PRO A 88 -4.43 13.49 7.21
CA PRO A 88 -4.63 12.51 6.12
C PRO A 88 -3.42 11.56 6.11
N ASN A 89 -3.66 10.25 6.22
CA ASN A 89 -2.60 9.28 6.50
C ASN A 89 -2.59 8.03 5.62
N ASP A 90 -3.45 7.97 4.60
CA ASP A 90 -3.38 7.00 3.52
C ASP A 90 -4.13 7.51 2.29
N ILE A 91 -3.72 7.10 1.10
CA ILE A 91 -4.35 7.47 -0.17
C ILE A 91 -4.38 6.28 -1.11
N LEU A 92 -5.54 5.97 -1.67
CA LEU A 92 -5.76 4.83 -2.54
C LEU A 92 -6.45 5.23 -3.84
N HIS A 93 -5.87 4.86 -4.98
CA HIS A 93 -6.55 4.91 -6.28
C HIS A 93 -7.51 3.73 -6.37
N VAL A 94 -8.80 3.99 -6.21
CA VAL A 94 -9.84 2.94 -6.21
C VAL A 94 -10.15 2.49 -7.64
N ASN A 95 -10.31 3.46 -8.54
CA ASN A 95 -10.53 3.26 -9.97
C ASN A 95 -10.30 4.59 -10.73
N ASP A 96 -10.50 4.59 -12.04
CA ASP A 96 -10.25 5.73 -12.93
C ASP A 96 -11.01 7.02 -12.57
N THR A 97 -12.01 6.94 -11.70
CA THR A 97 -12.85 8.08 -11.31
C THR A 97 -12.82 8.42 -9.83
N LEU A 98 -12.18 7.57 -8.99
CA LEU A 98 -12.30 7.67 -7.54
C LEU A 98 -10.98 7.40 -6.83
N ILE A 99 -10.62 8.32 -5.95
CA ILE A 99 -9.52 8.23 -5.00
C ILE A 99 -10.11 8.35 -3.60
N ALA A 100 -9.71 7.45 -2.70
CA ALA A 100 -10.07 7.48 -1.28
C ALA A 100 -8.86 7.95 -0.44
N ILE A 101 -9.13 8.71 0.61
CA ILE A 101 -8.11 9.26 1.53
C ILE A 101 -8.61 9.09 2.95
N THR A 102 -7.87 8.35 3.78
CA THR A 102 -8.13 8.33 5.22
C THR A 102 -7.69 9.63 5.85
N VAL A 103 -8.53 10.22 6.70
CA VAL A 103 -8.22 11.45 7.44
C VAL A 103 -8.38 11.14 8.92
N ASN A 104 -7.28 10.67 9.50
CA ASN A 104 -7.22 9.97 10.77
C ASN A 104 -7.82 10.77 11.94
N TRP A 105 -7.27 11.95 12.23
CA TRP A 105 -7.76 12.77 13.34
C TRP A 105 -9.19 13.30 13.13
N SER A 106 -9.56 13.55 11.86
CA SER A 106 -10.92 13.98 11.51
C SER A 106 -11.94 12.83 11.54
N ASN A 107 -11.50 11.57 11.64
CA ASN A 107 -12.34 10.36 11.69
C ASN A 107 -13.23 10.17 10.45
N ILE A 108 -12.75 10.58 9.26
CA ILE A 108 -13.47 10.46 7.99
C ILE A 108 -12.62 9.78 6.92
N ILE A 109 -13.29 9.25 5.91
CA ILE A 109 -12.66 8.89 4.63
C ILE A 109 -13.13 9.90 3.62
N GLN A 110 -12.23 10.73 3.10
CA GLN A 110 -12.52 11.70 2.05
C GLN A 110 -12.41 11.05 0.69
N TYR A 111 -13.35 11.34 -0.22
CA TYR A 111 -13.30 10.90 -1.61
C TYR A 111 -13.12 12.09 -2.55
N ILE A 112 -12.27 11.88 -3.57
CA ILE A 112 -12.04 12.88 -4.63
C ILE A 112 -12.02 12.20 -6.01
N HIS A 113 -12.29 12.98 -7.04
CA HIS A 113 -11.98 12.61 -8.41
C HIS A 113 -10.48 12.82 -8.72
N PRO A 114 -9.92 12.23 -9.80
CA PRO A 114 -8.53 12.45 -10.20
C PRO A 114 -8.13 13.91 -10.47
N ASP A 115 -9.10 14.79 -10.74
CA ASP A 115 -8.90 16.24 -10.87
C ASP A 115 -8.86 16.99 -9.52
N GLY A 116 -9.01 16.27 -8.41
CA GLY A 116 -9.00 16.81 -7.05
C GLY A 116 -10.36 17.26 -6.53
N THR A 117 -11.41 17.22 -7.33
CA THR A 117 -12.76 17.63 -6.92
C THR A 117 -13.31 16.64 -5.88
N ALA A 118 -13.73 17.14 -4.73
CA ALA A 118 -14.34 16.34 -3.68
C ALA A 118 -15.70 15.78 -4.12
N CYS A 119 -15.93 14.50 -3.87
CA CYS A 119 -17.16 13.80 -4.27
C CYS A 119 -17.82 13.04 -3.10
N GLY A 120 -17.60 13.47 -1.86
CA GLY A 120 -18.23 12.97 -0.66
C GLY A 120 -17.25 12.44 0.38
N ALA A 121 -17.79 11.99 1.51
CA ALA A 121 -17.00 11.40 2.59
C ALA A 121 -17.78 10.27 3.27
N THR A 122 -17.07 9.35 3.91
CA THR A 122 -17.61 8.43 4.92
C THR A 122 -17.28 8.98 6.29
N GLU A 123 -18.30 9.23 7.09
CA GLU A 123 -18.19 9.81 8.41
C GLU A 123 -18.06 8.71 9.49
N ASN A 124 -17.54 9.10 10.66
CA ASN A 124 -17.51 8.26 11.85
C ASN A 124 -16.72 6.95 11.71
N VAL A 125 -15.57 6.98 11.04
CA VAL A 125 -14.56 5.91 11.07
C VAL A 125 -13.41 6.39 11.97
N PRO A 126 -13.51 6.20 13.30
CA PRO A 126 -12.60 6.80 14.25
C PRO A 126 -11.20 6.21 14.12
N ASN A 127 -10.19 7.08 14.18
CA ASN A 127 -8.79 6.69 14.11
C ASN A 127 -8.52 5.68 12.98
N ASN A 128 -9.03 6.04 11.77
CA ASN A 128 -8.84 5.24 10.56
C ASN A 128 -7.38 5.21 10.14
N ARG A 129 -6.92 4.06 9.59
CA ARG A 129 -5.50 3.85 9.30
C ARG A 129 -5.27 3.57 7.82
N ARG A 130 -5.28 2.32 7.40
CA ARG A 130 -4.92 1.89 6.05
C ARG A 130 -6.12 1.32 5.31
N MET A 131 -6.01 1.32 3.97
CA MET A 131 -7.10 0.91 3.09
C MET A 131 -6.65 -0.12 2.06
N CYS A 132 -7.59 -0.95 1.65
CA CYS A 132 -7.55 -1.68 0.38
C CYS A 132 -8.96 -1.75 -0.23
N SER A 133 -9.07 -2.12 -1.50
CA SER A 133 -10.35 -2.19 -2.20
C SER A 133 -10.42 -3.38 -3.14
N ASP A 134 -11.63 -3.89 -3.38
CA ASP A 134 -11.94 -4.85 -4.44
C ASP A 134 -12.61 -4.17 -5.66
N GLY A 135 -12.67 -2.83 -5.68
CA GLY A 135 -13.32 -2.02 -6.71
C GLY A 135 -14.80 -1.75 -6.46
N ARG A 136 -15.48 -2.53 -5.63
CA ARG A 136 -16.85 -2.32 -5.17
C ARG A 136 -16.92 -1.81 -3.74
N TYR A 137 -16.09 -2.37 -2.89
CA TYR A 137 -16.01 -2.02 -1.48
C TYR A 137 -14.62 -1.49 -1.14
N LEU A 138 -14.58 -0.58 -0.20
CA LEU A 138 -13.38 -0.14 0.48
C LEU A 138 -13.32 -0.82 1.85
N TYR A 139 -12.16 -1.34 2.20
CA TYR A 139 -11.88 -1.94 3.49
C TYR A 139 -10.90 -1.06 4.24
N VAL A 140 -11.26 -0.61 5.43
CA VAL A 140 -10.49 0.37 6.22
C VAL A 140 -10.26 -0.15 7.61
N THR A 141 -9.02 -0.15 8.07
CA THR A 141 -8.67 -0.43 9.46
C THR A 141 -8.96 0.78 10.35
N SER A 142 -9.46 0.52 11.55
CA SER A 142 -9.77 1.53 12.56
C SER A 142 -9.40 1.02 13.95
N TYR A 143 -8.81 1.90 14.75
CA TYR A 143 -8.53 1.60 16.16
C TYR A 143 -9.78 1.60 17.04
N ALA A 144 -10.95 1.88 16.46
CA ALA A 144 -12.28 1.94 17.10
C ALA A 144 -12.46 3.06 18.13
N HIS A 145 -11.41 3.67 18.63
CA HIS A 145 -11.44 4.83 19.54
C HIS A 145 -10.90 6.08 18.84
N LYS A 146 -11.38 7.24 19.22
CA LYS A 146 -10.89 8.51 18.67
C LYS A 146 -9.43 8.72 19.05
N CYS A 147 -8.66 9.37 18.18
CA CYS A 147 -7.31 9.81 18.48
C CYS A 147 -7.30 10.64 19.77
N GLY A 148 -6.31 10.39 20.66
CA GLY A 148 -6.21 11.05 21.96
C GLY A 148 -7.21 10.56 23.02
N SER A 149 -7.98 9.50 22.77
CA SER A 149 -8.84 8.86 23.77
C SER A 149 -8.00 8.18 24.85
N GLN A 150 -8.54 8.15 26.07
CA GLN A 150 -8.01 7.35 27.18
C GLN A 150 -8.74 5.99 27.30
N THR A 151 -9.72 5.74 26.42
CA THR A 151 -10.45 4.48 26.39
C THR A 151 -10.02 3.70 25.16
N PHE A 152 -9.48 2.53 25.36
CA PHE A 152 -9.00 1.64 24.32
C PHE A 152 -9.93 0.43 24.19
N THR A 153 -10.16 0.02 22.95
CA THR A 153 -10.97 -1.15 22.59
C THR A 153 -10.25 -1.90 21.48
N ARG A 154 -10.66 -3.14 21.22
CA ARG A 154 -10.20 -3.82 20.02
C ARG A 154 -10.61 -3.03 18.80
N GLY A 155 -9.74 -3.01 17.82
CA GLY A 155 -9.99 -2.37 16.55
C GLY A 155 -10.88 -3.21 15.63
N TYR A 156 -11.22 -2.63 14.51
CA TYR A 156 -12.03 -3.30 13.50
C TYR A 156 -11.58 -2.98 12.08
N VAL A 157 -12.05 -3.78 11.13
CA VAL A 157 -12.08 -3.44 9.71
C VAL A 157 -13.49 -3.02 9.34
N ALA A 158 -13.64 -1.84 8.74
CA ALA A 158 -14.90 -1.38 8.14
C ALA A 158 -14.96 -1.78 6.67
N LYS A 159 -16.10 -2.32 6.23
CA LYS A 159 -16.47 -2.50 4.82
C LYS A 159 -17.39 -1.37 4.42
N ILE A 160 -16.99 -0.57 3.44
CA ILE A 160 -17.70 0.61 2.97
C ILE A 160 -18.14 0.37 1.53
N ASP A 161 -19.40 0.58 1.21
CA ASP A 161 -19.90 0.55 -0.17
C ASP A 161 -19.47 1.82 -0.89
N LEU A 162 -18.66 1.69 -1.95
CA LEU A 162 -18.10 2.82 -2.70
C LEU A 162 -19.15 3.64 -3.46
N LYS A 163 -20.32 3.06 -3.72
CA LYS A 163 -21.42 3.77 -4.40
C LYS A 163 -22.16 4.69 -3.44
N THR A 164 -22.50 4.21 -2.24
CA THR A 164 -23.23 5.01 -1.23
C THR A 164 -22.28 5.75 -0.28
N LYS A 165 -21.05 5.28 -0.13
CA LYS A 165 -20.05 5.75 0.84
C LYS A 165 -20.44 5.48 2.30
N ASP A 166 -21.35 4.55 2.53
CA ASP A 166 -21.79 4.13 3.87
C ASP A 166 -20.99 2.93 4.36
N VAL A 167 -20.74 2.87 5.67
CA VAL A 167 -20.23 1.66 6.32
C VAL A 167 -21.34 0.61 6.30
N VAL A 168 -21.08 -0.50 5.61
CA VAL A 168 -22.05 -1.61 5.48
C VAL A 168 -22.00 -2.51 6.71
N VAL A 169 -20.79 -2.84 7.15
CA VAL A 169 -20.51 -3.75 8.26
C VAL A 169 -19.09 -3.56 8.77
N THR A 170 -18.85 -3.90 10.01
CA THR A 170 -17.51 -3.94 10.61
C THR A 170 -17.21 -5.34 11.13
N CYS A 171 -15.93 -5.71 11.15
CA CYS A 171 -15.43 -6.94 11.77
C CYS A 171 -14.37 -6.58 12.81
N GLU A 172 -14.62 -6.94 14.08
CA GLU A 172 -13.61 -6.79 15.14
C GLU A 172 -12.39 -7.69 14.85
N VAL A 173 -11.19 -7.15 15.07
CA VAL A 173 -9.91 -7.84 14.88
C VAL A 173 -9.02 -7.69 16.13
N GLY A 174 -7.72 -7.52 16.00
CA GLY A 174 -6.83 -7.29 17.14
C GLY A 174 -6.85 -5.84 17.65
N TRP A 175 -5.89 -5.52 18.49
CA TRP A 175 -5.71 -4.18 19.02
C TRP A 175 -4.95 -3.32 18.00
N GLU A 176 -5.48 -2.12 17.76
CA GLU A 176 -4.86 -1.13 16.86
C GLU A 176 -4.44 -1.72 15.49
N PRO A 177 -5.40 -2.22 14.69
CA PRO A 177 -5.14 -2.78 13.37
C PRO A 177 -4.60 -1.70 12.43
N GLU A 178 -3.45 -1.95 11.82
CA GLU A 178 -2.73 -0.98 10.99
C GLU A 178 -2.81 -1.36 9.51
N GLY A 179 -1.83 -2.05 9.00
CA GLY A 179 -1.76 -2.45 7.59
C GLY A 179 -2.84 -3.45 7.19
N ILE A 180 -3.34 -3.32 5.97
CA ILE A 180 -4.37 -4.21 5.40
C ILE A 180 -4.08 -4.50 3.93
N ARG A 181 -4.28 -5.76 3.51
CA ARG A 181 -4.28 -6.15 2.09
C ARG A 181 -5.34 -7.22 1.83
N LEU A 182 -5.83 -7.22 0.60
CA LEU A 182 -6.80 -8.20 0.11
C LEU A 182 -6.11 -9.20 -0.83
N TYR A 183 -6.25 -10.48 -0.55
CA TYR A 183 -5.80 -11.55 -1.43
C TYR A 183 -6.85 -12.65 -1.54
N LYS A 184 -7.35 -12.92 -2.75
CA LYS A 184 -8.34 -13.98 -3.06
C LYS A 184 -9.54 -14.01 -2.09
N GLY A 185 -10.12 -12.85 -1.79
CA GLY A 185 -11.30 -12.73 -0.93
C GLY A 185 -10.99 -12.76 0.58
N VAL A 186 -9.74 -12.82 0.98
CA VAL A 186 -9.32 -12.74 2.37
C VAL A 186 -8.58 -11.43 2.62
N LEU A 187 -8.99 -10.71 3.65
CA LEU A 187 -8.28 -9.55 4.17
C LEU A 187 -7.24 -10.01 5.18
N TYR A 188 -6.02 -9.53 5.04
CA TYR A 188 -4.89 -9.74 5.93
C TYR A 188 -4.61 -8.45 6.66
N ILE A 189 -4.74 -8.44 7.98
CA ILE A 189 -4.66 -7.25 8.82
C ILE A 189 -3.56 -7.43 9.86
N ALA A 190 -2.58 -6.52 9.86
CA ALA A 190 -1.53 -6.47 10.85
C ALA A 190 -2.02 -5.70 12.09
N ASN A 191 -1.96 -6.30 13.27
CA ASN A 191 -2.37 -5.68 14.53
C ASN A 191 -1.13 -5.21 15.29
N THR A 192 -1.09 -3.93 15.65
CA THR A 192 0.09 -3.35 16.31
C THR A 192 -0.02 -3.31 17.82
N GLY A 193 -1.14 -2.88 18.38
CA GLY A 193 -1.29 -2.63 19.82
C GLY A 193 -0.35 -1.55 20.38
N GLY A 194 0.37 -0.82 19.49
CA GLY A 194 1.58 -0.07 19.84
C GLY A 194 1.38 1.16 20.70
N TYR A 195 0.27 1.87 20.57
CA TYR A 195 0.07 3.13 21.28
C TYR A 195 -0.64 3.02 22.62
N SER A 196 -1.28 1.90 22.89
CA SER A 196 -2.09 1.73 24.11
C SER A 196 -1.46 0.84 25.16
N PHE A 197 -0.30 0.27 24.91
CA PHE A 197 0.34 -0.69 25.82
C PHE A 197 0.72 -0.12 27.19
N SER A 198 1.09 1.17 27.29
CA SER A 198 1.45 1.81 28.56
C SER A 198 0.27 2.24 29.42
N GLU A 199 -0.90 2.33 28.83
CA GLU A 199 -2.12 2.90 29.42
C GLU A 199 -3.15 1.82 29.77
N THR A 200 -2.95 0.61 29.28
CA THR A 200 -3.89 -0.48 29.36
C THR A 200 -3.28 -1.75 29.94
N THR A 201 -4.06 -2.79 30.05
CA THR A 201 -3.61 -4.10 30.51
C THR A 201 -3.14 -5.00 29.37
N HIS A 202 -3.13 -4.52 28.12
CA HIS A 202 -2.60 -5.28 26.99
C HIS A 202 -1.25 -4.76 26.56
N ASP A 203 -0.44 -5.65 26.04
CA ASP A 203 0.85 -5.36 25.44
C ASP A 203 0.73 -5.17 23.91
N HIS A 204 1.87 -4.98 23.25
CA HIS A 204 1.93 -4.99 21.79
C HIS A 204 1.34 -6.29 21.22
N GLU A 205 0.56 -6.14 20.16
CA GLU A 205 0.03 -7.28 19.42
C GLU A 205 1.13 -7.96 18.57
N THR A 206 0.90 -9.26 18.35
CA THR A 206 1.79 -10.12 17.53
C THR A 206 1.07 -10.73 16.33
N THR A 207 -0.18 -10.35 16.10
CA THR A 207 -1.07 -11.12 15.24
C THR A 207 -1.32 -10.48 13.89
N VAL A 208 -1.51 -11.34 12.88
CA VAL A 208 -2.16 -11.02 11.61
C VAL A 208 -3.55 -11.64 11.64
N SER A 209 -4.59 -10.78 11.60
CA SER A 209 -5.99 -11.22 11.51
C SER A 209 -6.35 -11.52 10.06
N LEU A 210 -7.01 -12.65 9.82
CA LEU A 210 -7.57 -13.04 8.54
C LEU A 210 -9.09 -12.89 8.60
N VAL A 211 -9.66 -12.09 7.71
CA VAL A 211 -11.10 -11.81 7.64
C VAL A 211 -11.61 -12.16 6.25
N ASP A 212 -12.72 -12.87 6.17
CA ASP A 212 -13.43 -13.12 4.92
C ASP A 212 -14.05 -11.80 4.43
N SER A 213 -13.68 -11.34 3.23
CA SER A 213 -14.09 -10.03 2.73
C SER A 213 -15.54 -9.97 2.27
N GLU A 214 -16.18 -11.11 1.97
CA GLU A 214 -17.59 -11.17 1.57
C GLU A 214 -18.50 -11.10 2.80
N THR A 215 -18.27 -11.99 3.77
CA THR A 215 -19.10 -12.14 4.97
C THR A 215 -18.68 -11.21 6.10
N MET A 216 -17.50 -10.62 6.05
CA MET A 216 -16.87 -9.83 7.12
C MET A 216 -16.82 -10.59 8.45
N THR A 217 -16.40 -11.85 8.39
CA THR A 217 -16.20 -12.69 9.57
C THR A 217 -14.70 -12.96 9.78
N LEU A 218 -14.27 -12.90 11.03
CA LEU A 218 -12.91 -13.26 11.40
C LEU A 218 -12.72 -14.77 11.22
N ILE A 219 -11.82 -15.14 10.31
CA ILE A 219 -11.47 -16.54 10.04
C ILE A 219 -10.56 -17.04 11.16
N ARG A 220 -9.48 -16.31 11.46
CA ARG A 220 -8.53 -16.60 12.54
C ARG A 220 -7.51 -15.49 12.72
N ASN A 221 -6.79 -15.52 13.83
CA ASN A 221 -5.57 -14.78 14.06
C ASN A 221 -4.36 -15.70 13.91
N ILE A 222 -3.32 -15.22 13.26
CA ILE A 222 -2.02 -15.91 13.14
C ILE A 222 -1.04 -15.16 14.02
N ASP A 223 -0.55 -15.84 15.07
CA ASP A 223 0.52 -15.30 15.91
C ASP A 223 1.85 -15.39 15.17
N THR A 224 2.50 -14.26 14.98
CA THR A 224 3.79 -14.15 14.29
C THR A 224 4.98 -14.21 15.24
N GLY A 225 4.76 -14.06 16.55
CA GLY A 225 5.80 -13.90 17.54
C GLY A 225 6.65 -12.61 17.36
N CYS A 226 6.22 -11.72 16.46
CA CYS A 226 6.82 -10.40 16.22
C CYS A 226 5.84 -9.34 16.72
N ILE A 227 6.30 -8.44 17.59
CA ILE A 227 5.45 -7.43 18.22
C ILE A 227 5.35 -6.16 17.38
N ASN A 228 4.28 -5.41 17.57
CA ASN A 228 4.09 -4.07 17.00
C ASN A 228 4.15 -4.09 15.47
N LEU A 229 3.19 -4.79 14.84
CA LEU A 229 3.10 -4.91 13.39
C LEU A 229 2.54 -3.61 12.78
N TYR A 230 3.38 -2.58 12.68
CA TYR A 230 3.00 -1.21 12.33
C TYR A 230 3.36 -0.86 10.89
N GLY A 231 2.54 -0.02 10.28
CA GLY A 231 2.79 0.59 8.99
C GLY A 231 2.06 -0.08 7.82
N GLU A 232 2.46 0.31 6.63
CA GLU A 232 1.88 -0.21 5.41
C GLU A 232 2.34 -1.64 5.11
N ILE A 233 1.47 -2.42 4.48
CA ILE A 233 1.80 -3.73 3.92
C ILE A 233 1.93 -3.59 2.41
N SER A 234 3.08 -3.92 1.82
CA SER A 234 3.21 -4.10 0.37
C SER A 234 2.86 -5.54 -0.04
N GLN A 235 2.37 -5.70 -1.27
CA GLN A 235 1.95 -7.00 -1.79
C GLN A 235 2.61 -7.29 -3.14
N ALA A 236 3.35 -8.39 -3.22
CA ALA A 236 3.94 -8.94 -4.45
C ALA A 236 3.33 -10.32 -4.75
N GLY A 237 2.34 -10.35 -5.63
CA GLY A 237 1.58 -11.56 -5.89
C GLY A 237 0.90 -12.10 -4.62
N ARG A 238 1.29 -13.30 -4.17
CA ARG A 238 0.78 -13.92 -2.94
C ARG A 238 1.52 -13.52 -1.66
N TYR A 239 2.60 -12.79 -1.79
CA TYR A 239 3.46 -12.43 -0.67
C TYR A 239 3.15 -11.03 -0.14
N LEU A 240 3.17 -10.90 1.18
CA LEU A 240 3.03 -9.62 1.89
C LEU A 240 4.31 -9.30 2.63
N CYS A 241 4.73 -8.04 2.57
CA CYS A 241 5.81 -7.48 3.37
C CYS A 241 5.19 -6.75 4.57
N ILE A 242 5.43 -7.24 5.78
CA ILE A 242 4.86 -6.71 7.02
C ILE A 242 6.00 -6.28 7.95
N ASN A 243 5.90 -5.07 8.48
CA ASN A 243 6.86 -4.52 9.42
C ASN A 243 6.52 -4.92 10.87
N SER A 244 7.55 -5.10 11.70
CA SER A 244 7.48 -5.24 13.15
C SER A 244 8.45 -4.24 13.79
N CYS A 245 7.92 -3.21 14.45
CA CYS A 245 8.75 -2.13 15.03
C CYS A 245 9.51 -2.53 16.29
N GLY A 246 9.18 -3.67 16.90
CA GLY A 246 9.69 -4.01 18.22
C GLY A 246 9.14 -3.07 19.30
N ASP A 247 9.87 -2.91 20.41
CA ASP A 247 9.49 -2.04 21.53
C ASP A 247 10.37 -0.79 21.67
N TYR A 248 11.27 -0.58 20.71
CA TYR A 248 12.27 0.50 20.69
C TYR A 248 13.36 0.41 21.78
N TYR A 249 13.38 -0.64 22.57
CA TYR A 249 14.33 -0.89 23.64
C TYR A 249 15.05 -2.22 23.45
N ASP A 250 14.49 -3.29 23.95
CA ASP A 250 15.13 -4.61 23.99
C ASP A 250 14.71 -5.51 22.84
N VAL A 251 13.46 -5.41 22.39
CA VAL A 251 12.94 -6.17 21.25
C VAL A 251 13.22 -5.40 19.97
N LYS A 252 14.18 -5.91 19.20
CA LYS A 252 14.61 -5.28 17.95
C LYS A 252 13.54 -5.34 16.87
N PRO A 253 13.48 -4.31 15.99
CA PRO A 253 12.58 -4.33 14.85
C PRO A 253 12.97 -5.46 13.86
N ARG A 254 11.95 -6.02 13.22
CA ARG A 254 12.04 -7.11 12.26
C ARG A 254 11.10 -6.84 11.09
N MET A 255 11.14 -7.71 10.11
CA MET A 255 10.11 -7.77 9.08
C MET A 255 9.71 -9.19 8.78
N LEU A 256 8.52 -9.36 8.23
CA LEU A 256 7.98 -10.65 7.82
C LEU A 256 7.68 -10.64 6.34
N ILE A 257 8.00 -11.75 5.68
CA ILE A 257 7.46 -12.10 4.36
C ILE A 257 6.40 -13.17 4.59
N PHE A 258 5.14 -12.79 4.44
CA PHE A 258 3.98 -13.63 4.67
C PHE A 258 3.48 -14.20 3.34
N ASP A 259 3.25 -15.51 3.26
CA ASP A 259 2.69 -16.20 2.11
C ASP A 259 1.19 -16.46 2.33
N CYS A 260 0.35 -15.77 1.58
CA CYS A 260 -1.10 -15.84 1.70
C CYS A 260 -1.71 -17.20 1.26
N GLU A 261 -1.00 -17.99 0.46
CA GLU A 261 -1.53 -19.30 0.05
C GLU A 261 -1.30 -20.38 1.09
N THR A 262 -0.15 -20.34 1.76
CA THR A 262 0.19 -21.31 2.81
C THR A 262 -0.16 -20.81 4.19
N ASN A 263 -0.37 -19.52 4.34
CA ASN A 263 -0.53 -18.81 5.62
C ASN A 263 0.67 -19.06 6.57
N THR A 264 1.86 -19.08 5.98
CA THR A 264 3.14 -19.17 6.69
C THR A 264 3.94 -17.89 6.45
N PHE A 265 4.97 -17.67 7.23
CA PHE A 265 5.81 -16.49 7.10
C PHE A 265 7.27 -16.78 7.43
N ASN A 266 8.15 -15.97 6.87
CA ASN A 266 9.56 -15.92 7.21
C ASN A 266 9.86 -14.60 7.91
N VAL A 267 10.65 -14.65 8.98
CA VAL A 267 11.08 -13.49 9.74
C VAL A 267 12.51 -13.11 9.32
N LEU A 268 12.69 -11.84 8.96
CA LEU A 268 14.00 -11.27 8.64
C LEU A 268 14.42 -10.31 9.77
N ASN A 269 15.65 -10.46 10.25
CA ASN A 269 16.18 -9.76 11.43
C ASN A 269 16.78 -8.39 11.07
N PHE A 270 15.98 -7.55 10.40
CA PHE A 270 16.29 -6.13 10.15
C PHE A 270 14.99 -5.33 10.04
N PRO A 271 15.02 -4.01 10.31
CA PRO A 271 13.83 -3.18 10.28
C PRO A 271 13.32 -2.95 8.86
N CYS A 272 12.00 -2.75 8.76
CA CYS A 272 11.30 -2.30 7.58
C CYS A 272 10.35 -1.17 7.99
N THR A 273 10.79 0.08 7.86
CA THR A 273 9.93 1.23 8.20
C THR A 273 9.00 1.58 7.05
N TYR A 274 9.54 1.62 5.85
CA TYR A 274 8.82 1.87 4.61
C TYR A 274 9.16 0.77 3.61
N ASN A 275 8.17 0.34 2.86
CA ASN A 275 8.35 -0.71 1.86
C ASN A 275 7.45 -0.47 0.64
N THR A 276 7.94 -0.91 -0.51
CA THR A 276 7.21 -0.87 -1.78
C THR A 276 7.55 -2.09 -2.62
N THR A 277 6.89 -2.24 -3.75
CA THR A 277 7.11 -3.39 -4.65
C THR A 277 6.92 -3.00 -6.11
N ASP A 278 7.64 -3.69 -6.99
CA ASP A 278 7.40 -3.70 -8.44
C ASP A 278 6.48 -4.85 -8.88
N GLY A 279 5.84 -5.52 -7.90
CA GLY A 279 5.01 -6.71 -8.11
C GLY A 279 5.77 -8.02 -8.05
N LYS A 280 7.12 -8.00 -7.97
CA LYS A 280 7.99 -9.18 -7.91
C LYS A 280 8.93 -9.15 -6.71
N LEU A 281 9.58 -8.02 -6.49
CA LEU A 281 10.53 -7.78 -5.41
C LEU A 281 9.94 -6.81 -4.40
N PHE A 282 10.38 -6.89 -3.16
CA PHE A 282 10.15 -5.86 -2.16
C PHE A 282 11.40 -4.99 -2.04
N TYR A 283 11.19 -3.69 -1.96
CA TYR A 283 12.21 -2.67 -1.71
C TYR A 283 11.91 -2.02 -0.37
N VAL A 284 12.90 -2.07 0.52
CA VAL A 284 12.72 -1.74 1.94
C VAL A 284 13.71 -0.68 2.37
N VAL A 285 13.19 0.36 3.01
CA VAL A 285 13.94 1.33 3.79
C VAL A 285 13.56 1.17 5.24
N GLY A 286 14.48 0.75 6.07
CA GLY A 286 14.27 0.53 7.49
C GLY A 286 15.09 1.47 8.34
N SER A 287 14.56 1.83 9.51
CA SER A 287 15.29 2.54 10.54
C SER A 287 15.15 1.83 11.87
N GLU A 288 16.22 1.78 12.62
CA GLU A 288 16.29 1.31 14.01
C GLU A 288 16.75 2.48 14.86
N TYR A 289 15.90 2.92 15.78
CA TYR A 289 16.27 3.90 16.79
C TYR A 289 16.62 3.21 18.09
N SER A 290 17.66 3.68 18.77
CA SER A 290 18.04 3.20 20.09
C SER A 290 17.90 4.32 21.11
N TYR A 291 17.03 4.14 22.10
CA TYR A 291 16.92 5.05 23.24
C TYR A 291 18.16 5.02 24.14
N TYR A 292 19.01 3.97 24.05
CA TYR A 292 20.25 3.90 24.82
C TYR A 292 21.36 4.80 24.27
N THR A 293 21.44 4.89 22.91
CA THR A 293 22.49 5.69 22.25
C THR A 293 21.98 6.98 21.65
N ASN A 294 20.63 7.17 21.53
CA ASN A 294 19.97 8.24 20.80
C ASN A 294 20.40 8.32 19.33
N GLU A 295 20.65 7.18 18.71
CA GLU A 295 21.11 7.09 17.33
C GLU A 295 20.14 6.29 16.47
N TYR A 296 20.08 6.65 15.19
CA TYR A 296 19.42 5.89 14.14
C TYR A 296 20.42 5.07 13.36
N LYS A 297 20.05 3.81 13.03
CA LYS A 297 20.68 3.00 12.00
C LYS A 297 19.69 2.82 10.85
N TYR A 298 20.16 3.04 9.64
CA TYR A 298 19.34 2.89 8.43
C TYR A 298 19.73 1.62 7.69
N TYR A 299 18.72 1.00 7.09
CA TYR A 299 18.83 -0.24 6.33
C TYR A 299 18.13 -0.04 4.99
N GLN A 300 18.77 -0.50 3.93
CA GLN A 300 18.21 -0.50 2.59
C GLN A 300 18.39 -1.89 2.02
N ARG A 301 17.29 -2.53 1.63
CA ARG A 301 17.29 -3.94 1.21
C ARG A 301 16.34 -4.14 0.03
N THR A 302 16.71 -5.06 -0.83
CA THR A 302 15.84 -5.64 -1.86
C THR A 302 15.64 -7.11 -1.53
N ILE A 303 14.39 -7.57 -1.51
CA ILE A 303 14.02 -8.93 -1.12
C ILE A 303 13.26 -9.60 -2.26
N ASN A 304 13.71 -10.79 -2.64
CA ASN A 304 12.91 -11.69 -3.48
C ASN A 304 12.07 -12.59 -2.57
N PRO A 305 10.74 -12.39 -2.51
CA PRO A 305 9.89 -13.16 -1.58
C PRO A 305 9.76 -14.63 -1.96
N ALA A 306 9.99 -15.01 -3.21
CA ALA A 306 9.89 -16.39 -3.66
C ALA A 306 11.11 -17.25 -3.30
N THR A 307 12.30 -16.64 -3.28
CA THR A 307 13.57 -17.32 -2.97
C THR A 307 14.10 -16.97 -1.58
N MET A 308 13.55 -15.95 -0.94
CA MET A 308 14.05 -15.33 0.30
C MET A 308 15.47 -14.75 0.18
N GLU A 309 15.92 -14.50 -1.05
CA GLU A 309 17.17 -13.79 -1.29
C GLU A 309 17.04 -12.34 -0.88
N VAL A 310 18.03 -11.86 -0.12
CA VAL A 310 18.10 -10.47 0.37
C VAL A 310 19.41 -9.87 -0.13
N THR A 311 19.31 -8.73 -0.81
CA THR A 311 20.46 -7.95 -1.25
C THR A 311 20.48 -6.58 -0.59
N GLU A 312 21.68 -6.01 -0.41
CA GLU A 312 21.80 -4.63 0.06
C GLU A 312 21.43 -3.64 -1.02
N GLY A 313 20.83 -2.50 -0.59
CA GLY A 313 20.42 -1.43 -1.47
C GLY A 313 18.98 -1.57 -1.98
N VAL A 314 18.52 -0.50 -2.59
CA VAL A 314 17.18 -0.33 -3.16
C VAL A 314 17.34 0.06 -4.62
N VAL A 315 16.78 -0.72 -5.53
CA VAL A 315 16.78 -0.54 -6.98
C VAL A 315 18.20 -0.58 -7.58
N ASN A 316 19.06 0.41 -7.30
CA ASN A 316 20.43 0.52 -7.78
C ASN A 316 21.26 1.45 -6.88
N ASP A 317 22.58 1.55 -7.14
CA ASP A 317 23.51 2.34 -6.31
C ASP A 317 23.16 3.83 -6.28
N VAL A 318 22.62 4.41 -7.36
CA VAL A 318 22.26 5.83 -7.42
C VAL A 318 21.08 6.11 -6.47
N VAL A 319 20.02 5.32 -6.54
CA VAL A 319 18.85 5.45 -5.68
C VAL A 319 19.22 5.14 -4.22
N THR A 320 19.97 4.06 -3.99
CA THR A 320 20.47 3.67 -2.67
C THR A 320 21.28 4.80 -2.02
N LYS A 321 22.21 5.39 -2.75
CA LYS A 321 23.00 6.53 -2.29
C LYS A 321 22.10 7.72 -1.96
N LYS A 322 21.16 8.05 -2.86
CA LYS A 322 20.27 9.20 -2.66
C LYS A 322 19.39 9.03 -1.41
N LEU A 323 18.83 7.86 -1.19
CA LEU A 323 18.08 7.54 0.04
C LEU A 323 18.94 7.68 1.31
N SER A 324 20.22 7.34 1.24
CA SER A 324 21.16 7.50 2.37
C SER A 324 21.50 8.96 2.68
N GLU A 325 21.28 9.88 1.76
CA GLU A 325 21.50 11.32 1.92
C GLU A 325 20.29 12.06 2.53
N LEU A 326 19.13 11.40 2.64
CA LEU A 326 17.93 12.03 3.18
C LEU A 326 18.07 12.23 4.69
N THR A 327 17.46 13.29 5.19
CA THR A 327 17.44 13.61 6.63
C THR A 327 16.47 12.70 7.35
N SER A 328 15.27 12.56 6.83
CA SER A 328 14.18 11.75 7.38
C SER A 328 13.40 11.11 6.24
N PRO A 329 13.88 9.97 5.69
CA PRO A 329 13.08 9.21 4.71
C PRO A 329 11.69 8.95 5.27
N TYR A 330 10.63 9.20 4.49
CA TYR A 330 9.26 9.15 5.02
C TYR A 330 8.31 8.32 4.17
N GLU A 331 8.63 8.07 2.92
CA GLU A 331 7.90 7.16 2.03
C GLU A 331 8.83 6.67 0.92
N ILE A 332 8.56 5.48 0.43
CA ILE A 332 9.13 4.90 -0.78
C ILE A 332 8.01 4.26 -1.60
N TYR A 333 7.92 4.62 -2.88
CA TYR A 333 6.82 4.21 -3.75
C TYR A 333 7.32 3.88 -5.15
N ILE A 334 6.91 2.73 -5.69
CA ILE A 334 7.10 2.38 -7.10
C ILE A 334 5.76 2.50 -7.81
N SER A 335 5.72 3.30 -8.86
CA SER A 335 4.52 3.44 -9.68
C SER A 335 4.15 2.13 -10.37
N PRO A 336 2.89 1.68 -10.28
CA PRO A 336 2.43 0.51 -11.02
C PRO A 336 2.32 0.76 -12.54
N TYR A 337 2.42 2.02 -12.98
CA TYR A 337 2.24 2.42 -14.39
C TYR A 337 3.57 2.55 -15.13
N THR A 338 4.48 3.35 -14.59
CA THR A 338 5.77 3.66 -15.23
C THR A 338 6.92 2.85 -14.66
N HIS A 339 6.71 2.17 -13.53
CA HIS A 339 7.74 1.53 -12.70
C HIS A 339 8.83 2.50 -12.20
N ASN A 340 8.59 3.80 -12.27
CA ASN A 340 9.49 4.77 -11.65
C ASN A 340 9.41 4.69 -10.13
N ILE A 341 10.52 5.00 -9.47
CA ILE A 341 10.58 5.04 -8.02
C ILE A 341 10.53 6.49 -7.52
N TYR A 342 9.69 6.71 -6.53
CA TYR A 342 9.51 7.97 -5.84
C TYR A 342 9.74 7.79 -4.34
N PHE A 343 10.24 8.82 -3.68
CA PHE A 343 10.39 8.82 -2.24
C PHE A 343 10.35 10.22 -1.68
N THR A 344 10.06 10.33 -0.40
CA THR A 344 9.92 11.61 0.28
C THR A 344 10.91 11.74 1.43
N ASP A 345 11.23 12.99 1.77
CA ASP A 345 12.00 13.38 2.93
C ASP A 345 11.18 14.36 3.77
N ALA A 346 10.85 13.99 5.01
CA ALA A 346 10.13 14.85 5.94
C ALA A 346 11.05 15.92 6.58
N GLY A 347 12.36 15.81 6.42
CA GLY A 347 13.34 16.75 6.96
C GLY A 347 13.24 16.85 8.49
N SER A 348 12.76 17.99 9.00
CA SER A 348 12.63 18.24 10.43
C SER A 348 11.30 17.80 11.05
N TYR A 349 10.38 17.21 10.28
CA TYR A 349 8.97 16.94 10.67
C TYR A 349 8.13 18.18 11.01
N ALA A 350 8.72 19.35 11.05
CA ALA A 350 8.05 20.62 11.40
C ALA A 350 7.95 21.58 10.21
N SER A 351 8.73 21.33 9.18
CA SER A 351 8.78 22.15 7.96
C SER A 351 8.39 21.34 6.73
N ALA A 352 8.26 22.02 5.60
CA ALA A 352 7.96 21.40 4.33
C ALA A 352 9.06 20.38 3.95
N GLY A 353 8.64 19.21 3.50
CA GLY A 353 9.48 18.16 3.00
C GLY A 353 9.73 18.22 1.49
N TYR A 354 10.31 17.18 0.93
CA TYR A 354 10.65 17.08 -0.48
C TYR A 354 10.21 15.73 -1.07
N LEU A 355 9.84 15.78 -2.34
CA LEU A 355 9.59 14.63 -3.20
C LEU A 355 10.73 14.47 -4.20
N TYR A 356 11.17 13.24 -4.39
CA TYR A 356 12.20 12.82 -5.34
C TYR A 356 11.63 11.77 -6.28
N GLY A 357 12.12 11.73 -7.52
CA GLY A 357 11.71 10.74 -8.51
C GLY A 357 12.87 10.29 -9.37
N TYR A 358 12.98 8.98 -9.59
CA TYR A 358 14.01 8.34 -10.39
C TYR A 358 13.42 7.21 -11.25
N THR A 359 14.05 6.97 -12.40
CA THR A 359 13.81 5.73 -13.16
C THR A 359 14.45 4.54 -12.42
N MET A 360 14.04 3.31 -12.76
CA MET A 360 14.70 2.08 -12.27
C MET A 360 16.17 1.96 -12.70
N LYS A 361 16.64 2.80 -13.64
CA LYS A 361 18.04 2.91 -14.04
C LYS A 361 18.82 3.95 -13.23
N GLY A 362 18.18 4.72 -12.37
CA GLY A 362 18.80 5.76 -11.55
C GLY A 362 18.86 7.14 -12.21
N GLU A 363 18.14 7.36 -13.30
CA GLU A 363 18.03 8.68 -13.93
C GLU A 363 17.04 9.55 -13.14
N GLU A 364 17.45 10.77 -12.78
CA GLU A 364 16.60 11.73 -12.08
C GLU A 364 15.47 12.20 -13.00
N LEU A 365 14.20 12.05 -12.61
CA LEU A 365 13.04 12.45 -13.42
C LEU A 365 12.79 13.95 -13.35
N PHE A 366 13.02 14.54 -12.19
CA PHE A 366 12.85 15.98 -11.93
C PHE A 366 13.71 16.41 -10.73
N LYS A 367 14.02 17.70 -10.66
CA LYS A 367 14.67 18.26 -9.47
C LYS A 367 13.78 18.11 -8.22
N PRO A 368 14.35 17.93 -7.02
CA PRO A 368 13.57 17.75 -5.79
C PRO A 368 12.45 18.79 -5.67
N GLN A 369 11.22 18.29 -5.56
CA GLN A 369 10.02 19.12 -5.46
C GLN A 369 9.66 19.38 -4.01
N LYS A 370 9.52 20.65 -3.64
CA LYS A 370 9.07 21.00 -2.31
C LYS A 370 7.60 20.68 -2.14
N VAL A 371 7.29 19.78 -1.22
CA VAL A 371 5.93 19.39 -0.81
C VAL A 371 5.56 20.04 0.53
N TYR A 372 4.66 19.46 1.30
CA TYR A 372 4.29 20.03 2.59
C TYR A 372 4.88 19.22 3.76
N ILE A 373 4.32 19.40 4.97
CA ILE A 373 4.83 18.80 6.21
C ILE A 373 4.42 17.33 6.25
N ASN A 374 5.35 16.43 6.58
CA ASN A 374 5.16 15.00 6.72
C ASN A 374 4.51 14.37 5.47
N PRO A 375 5.24 14.32 4.35
CA PRO A 375 4.76 13.75 3.08
C PRO A 375 4.73 12.22 3.14
N ALA A 376 3.66 11.65 3.69
CA ALA A 376 3.54 10.26 4.12
C ALA A 376 3.25 9.28 3.00
N HIS A 377 2.46 9.66 1.99
CA HIS A 377 2.07 8.72 0.94
C HIS A 377 2.08 9.36 -0.43
N ILE A 378 2.48 8.57 -1.43
CA ILE A 378 2.53 8.94 -2.83
C ILE A 378 1.52 8.10 -3.60
N LEU A 379 0.75 8.75 -4.47
CA LEU A 379 -0.12 8.08 -5.42
C LEU A 379 0.21 8.56 -6.83
N ALA A 380 0.47 7.65 -7.75
CA ALA A 380 0.60 7.94 -9.18
C ALA A 380 -0.75 7.84 -9.89
N LEU A 381 -0.99 8.73 -10.84
CA LEU A 381 -2.12 8.73 -11.75
C LEU A 381 -1.61 8.72 -13.19
N PRO A 382 -1.96 7.72 -14.01
CA PRO A 382 -1.45 7.61 -15.38
C PRO A 382 -1.97 8.76 -16.26
N VAL A 383 -1.11 9.24 -17.14
CA VAL A 383 -1.46 10.23 -18.18
C VAL A 383 -1.38 9.54 -19.53
N TYR A 384 -2.48 9.46 -20.23
CA TYR A 384 -2.58 8.84 -21.54
C TYR A 384 -2.68 9.87 -22.67
N GLY A 385 -2.07 9.55 -23.84
CA GLY A 385 -2.29 10.28 -25.07
C GLY A 385 -3.74 10.15 -25.55
N LYS A 386 -4.24 11.22 -26.13
CA LYS A 386 -5.56 11.24 -26.76
C LYS A 386 -5.53 10.53 -28.10
#